data_655ed48949bdc46ab2e21de7ebd06a48
#
_entry.id   655ed48949bdc46ab2e21de7ebd06a48
#
_cell.length_a   1.000
_cell.length_b   1.000
_cell.length_c   1.000
_cell.angle_alpha   90.00
_cell.angle_beta   90.00
_cell.angle_gamma   90.00
#
_symmetry.space_group_name_H-M   'P 1'
#
loop_
_entity.id
_entity.type
_entity.pdbx_description
1 polymer ?
#
loop_
_entity_poly.entity_id
_entity_poly.type
_entity_poly.pdbx_seq_one_letter_code
_entity_poly.pdbx_strand_id
1 'polypeptide(L)'
;MSAAIQANAPLLCLTIVWHPDISRIGEQCLATNAALGLSRYLPLFQHPGQASTALGYSGISRESVVLVRGEQDCVEIHPPASRMAVELNGAQIRQVVTLSHEQISAGAILGLGRAVILCLHWMRGLPRHNPVPGLLGVGDAAIRMRELIRQVAVTDDAVLLLGETGTGKEVVARAIHACSTRADRALVTVNMAALNESLAVAELFGAARGAYTGALGTRGGVFSEASQATLFLDEIGNTPVAVQPMLLRVLETGDYRPLGAPSDLQSSARLIAATDQDLYAASFNQALLRRLESFVIHLPPLRERREDIGVLLLHLLGGHANELMFPPQLASKFANYDWPGNIRQLRHMARRCRLALQAGEHPDFDSFLDERPGRVTSSTCRDAALPPPAPRKKKLSELSDEDVLGALDSNHWHIQGAARQLGISRPSMYMLIEAHAQIRTPEQIPPAEIRAAVARSNGRLETCAALLQTPSEALRRYLRKLGPGP
;
A
#
# COMPACT_ATOMS: atom_id res chain seq x y z
N MET A 1 19.99 26.19 31.91
CA MET A 1 20.13 25.33 30.68
C MET A 1 19.14 24.18 30.61
N SER A 2 18.23 24.00 31.58
CA SER A 2 17.32 22.84 31.61
C SER A 2 15.96 23.05 30.90
N ALA A 3 15.48 24.27 30.70
CA ALA A 3 14.16 24.54 30.12
C ALA A 3 14.10 24.57 28.57
N ALA A 4 15.25 24.79 27.91
CA ALA A 4 15.29 24.84 26.42
C ALA A 4 15.39 23.46 25.77
N ILE A 5 15.80 22.42 26.51
CA ILE A 5 15.92 21.02 26.00
C ILE A 5 14.56 20.31 26.04
N GLN A 6 13.62 20.75 26.89
CA GLN A 6 12.27 20.14 26.97
C GLN A 6 11.31 20.58 25.87
N ALA A 7 11.61 21.64 25.12
CA ALA A 7 10.71 22.15 24.06
C ALA A 7 10.60 21.25 22.80
N ASN A 8 11.39 20.16 22.70
CA ASN A 8 11.43 19.29 21.51
C ASN A 8 11.19 17.81 21.83
N ALA A 9 10.83 17.46 23.06
CA ALA A 9 10.51 16.07 23.41
C ALA A 9 9.14 15.69 22.84
N PRO A 10 9.00 14.51 22.22
CA PRO A 10 7.71 14.06 21.71
C PRO A 10 6.71 13.87 22.85
N LEU A 11 5.47 14.26 22.62
CA LEU A 11 4.36 14.06 23.55
C LEU A 11 3.67 12.73 23.24
N LEU A 12 3.37 11.95 24.28
CA LEU A 12 2.52 10.77 24.12
C LEU A 12 1.10 11.23 23.80
N CYS A 13 0.58 10.79 22.69
CA CYS A 13 -0.78 11.06 22.23
C CYS A 13 -1.58 9.76 22.18
N LEU A 14 -2.84 9.85 22.55
CA LEU A 14 -3.84 8.81 22.39
C LEU A 14 -4.87 9.30 21.39
N THR A 15 -5.03 8.58 20.29
CA THR A 15 -6.04 8.87 19.25
C THR A 15 -7.13 7.81 19.28
N ILE A 16 -8.40 8.20 19.27
CA ILE A 16 -9.52 7.28 19.11
C ILE A 16 -9.54 6.76 17.68
N VAL A 17 -9.16 5.50 17.48
CA VAL A 17 -9.21 4.81 16.19
C VAL A 17 -10.62 4.26 15.94
N TRP A 18 -11.28 3.78 17.01
CA TRP A 18 -12.65 3.30 16.92
C TRP A 18 -13.43 3.57 18.23
N HIS A 19 -14.69 3.96 18.08
CA HIS A 19 -15.61 4.19 19.19
C HIS A 19 -17.04 3.84 18.74
N PRO A 20 -17.93 3.32 19.62
CA PRO A 20 -19.34 3.07 19.29
C PRO A 20 -20.09 4.32 18.78
N ASP A 21 -19.75 5.49 19.31
CA ASP A 21 -20.10 6.78 18.70
C ASP A 21 -19.01 7.16 17.70
N ILE A 22 -19.30 6.96 16.42
CA ILE A 22 -18.35 7.17 15.32
C ILE A 22 -17.91 8.64 15.15
N SER A 23 -18.68 9.61 15.66
CA SER A 23 -18.33 11.03 15.60
C SER A 23 -17.04 11.33 16.38
N ARG A 24 -16.69 10.44 17.29
CA ARG A 24 -15.51 10.55 18.17
C ARG A 24 -14.21 9.99 17.55
N ILE A 25 -14.32 9.30 16.41
CA ILE A 25 -13.14 8.74 15.73
C ILE A 25 -12.23 9.88 15.27
N GLY A 26 -10.96 9.82 15.68
CA GLY A 26 -9.96 10.86 15.41
C GLY A 26 -9.81 11.89 16.53
N GLU A 27 -10.65 11.86 17.59
CA GLU A 27 -10.38 12.66 18.80
C GLU A 27 -9.08 12.24 19.46
N GLN A 28 -8.39 13.21 20.05
CA GLN A 28 -7.06 13.03 20.62
C GLN A 28 -6.98 13.51 22.06
N CYS A 29 -6.13 12.84 22.84
CA CYS A 29 -5.70 13.26 24.16
C CYS A 29 -4.18 13.26 24.24
N LEU A 30 -3.57 14.35 24.70
CA LEU A 30 -2.14 14.44 24.96
C LEU A 30 -1.85 14.15 26.44
N ALA A 31 -0.94 13.22 26.70
CA ALA A 31 -0.43 12.97 28.04
C ALA A 31 0.62 14.04 28.39
N THR A 32 0.21 15.02 29.17
CA THR A 32 1.10 16.11 29.66
C THR A 32 1.82 15.75 30.94
N ASN A 33 1.35 14.75 31.67
CA ASN A 33 1.90 14.26 32.93
C ASN A 33 2.65 12.94 32.72
N ALA A 34 3.55 12.60 33.64
CA ALA A 34 4.28 11.33 33.65
C ALA A 34 3.34 10.13 33.78
N ALA A 35 2.19 10.27 34.42
CA ALA A 35 1.16 9.22 34.53
C ALA A 35 -0.18 9.74 34.03
N LEU A 36 -0.90 8.87 33.26
CA LEU A 36 -2.21 9.14 32.70
C LEU A 36 -3.15 7.98 33.03
N GLY A 37 -4.25 8.25 33.73
CA GLY A 37 -5.27 7.25 34.03
C GLY A 37 -6.39 7.27 32.99
N LEU A 38 -6.61 6.14 32.29
CA LEU A 38 -7.67 5.94 31.30
C LEU A 38 -8.87 5.26 31.95
N SER A 39 -9.98 5.97 32.07
CA SER A 39 -11.24 5.47 32.60
C SER A 39 -12.42 5.92 31.74
N ARG A 40 -13.62 5.57 32.12
CA ARG A 40 -14.85 6.07 31.48
C ARG A 40 -14.96 7.60 31.48
N TYR A 41 -14.44 8.27 32.49
CA TYR A 41 -14.65 9.69 32.74
C TYR A 41 -13.42 10.57 32.47
N LEU A 42 -12.22 9.99 32.43
CA LEU A 42 -10.95 10.70 32.22
C LEU A 42 -10.00 9.80 31.42
N PRO A 43 -9.08 10.38 30.64
CA PRO A 43 -8.96 11.80 30.33
C PRO A 43 -10.02 12.26 29.32
N LEU A 44 -10.03 13.56 29.04
CA LEU A 44 -10.89 14.11 28.00
C LEU A 44 -10.19 14.04 26.65
N PHE A 45 -10.95 13.70 25.62
CA PHE A 45 -10.53 13.65 24.21
C PHE A 45 -11.24 14.75 23.44
N GLN A 46 -10.59 15.28 22.39
CA GLN A 46 -11.17 16.34 21.57
C GLN A 46 -10.68 16.28 20.12
N HIS A 47 -11.47 16.75 19.19
CA HIS A 47 -10.98 17.23 17.91
C HIS A 47 -10.38 18.64 18.09
N PRO A 48 -9.38 19.02 17.27
CA PRO A 48 -8.81 20.37 17.36
C PRO A 48 -9.89 21.45 17.20
N GLY A 49 -9.98 22.34 18.21
CA GLY A 49 -10.96 23.44 18.22
C GLY A 49 -12.38 23.06 18.66
N GLN A 50 -12.62 21.85 19.12
CA GLN A 50 -13.90 21.41 19.63
C GLN A 50 -13.87 21.19 21.16
N ALA A 51 -15.04 21.04 21.77
CA ALA A 51 -15.16 20.72 23.18
C ALA A 51 -14.60 19.34 23.50
N SER A 52 -13.91 19.24 24.63
CA SER A 52 -13.34 17.97 25.10
C SER A 52 -14.41 17.12 25.81
N THR A 53 -14.40 15.81 25.56
CA THR A 53 -15.34 14.87 26.17
C THR A 53 -14.63 13.62 26.67
N ALA A 54 -15.18 13.02 27.76
CA ALA A 54 -14.68 11.75 28.28
C ALA A 54 -15.04 10.59 27.34
N LEU A 55 -14.36 9.42 27.44
CA LEU A 55 -14.68 8.24 26.64
C LEU A 55 -16.16 7.82 26.76
N GLY A 56 -16.77 7.93 27.94
CA GLY A 56 -18.21 7.83 28.16
C GLY A 56 -18.86 6.45 27.96
N TYR A 57 -18.21 5.53 27.25
CA TYR A 57 -18.77 4.23 26.92
C TYR A 57 -18.96 3.34 28.16
N SER A 58 -20.15 2.71 28.30
CA SER A 58 -20.52 1.94 29.50
C SER A 58 -19.67 0.69 29.74
N GLY A 59 -19.05 0.11 28.70
CA GLY A 59 -18.14 -1.03 28.80
C GLY A 59 -16.75 -0.68 29.34
N ILE A 60 -16.42 0.61 29.46
CA ILE A 60 -15.17 1.07 30.09
C ILE A 60 -15.35 1.19 31.60
N SER A 61 -14.39 0.64 32.35
CA SER A 61 -14.37 0.70 33.83
C SER A 61 -14.27 2.14 34.35
N ARG A 62 -14.74 2.36 35.56
CA ARG A 62 -14.46 3.58 36.34
C ARG A 62 -13.06 3.55 36.91
N GLU A 63 -12.53 2.35 37.17
CA GLU A 63 -11.15 2.12 37.55
C GLU A 63 -10.25 2.25 36.31
N SER A 64 -9.15 3.00 36.46
CA SER A 64 -8.31 3.40 35.33
C SER A 64 -7.31 2.33 34.92
N VAL A 65 -7.08 2.19 33.61
CA VAL A 65 -5.80 1.70 33.07
C VAL A 65 -4.81 2.85 33.25
N VAL A 66 -3.68 2.61 33.89
CA VAL A 66 -2.69 3.66 34.13
C VAL A 66 -1.53 3.50 33.15
N LEU A 67 -1.25 4.57 32.41
CA LEU A 67 -0.07 4.69 31.54
C LEU A 67 0.98 5.50 32.27
N VAL A 68 2.18 4.96 32.44
CA VAL A 68 3.28 5.63 33.11
C VAL A 68 4.43 5.77 32.12
N ARG A 69 4.84 7.01 31.83
CA ARG A 69 6.02 7.29 31.01
C ARG A 69 7.26 7.17 31.87
N GLY A 70 8.12 6.23 31.55
CA GLY A 70 9.41 5.96 32.21
C GLY A 70 10.59 6.63 31.49
N GLU A 71 11.78 6.18 31.86
CA GLU A 71 13.02 6.61 31.21
C GLU A 71 13.10 6.12 29.76
N GLN A 72 13.88 6.81 28.94
CA GLN A 72 14.05 6.50 27.50
C GLN A 72 12.74 6.44 26.70
N ASP A 73 11.73 7.21 27.15
CA ASP A 73 10.41 7.26 26.52
C ASP A 73 9.70 5.88 26.42
N CYS A 74 9.99 4.95 27.32
CA CYS A 74 9.17 3.78 27.48
C CYS A 74 7.83 4.13 28.15
N VAL A 75 6.79 3.33 27.91
CA VAL A 75 5.47 3.50 28.54
C VAL A 75 5.03 2.19 29.16
N GLU A 76 4.82 2.20 30.47
CA GLU A 76 4.22 1.07 31.18
C GLU A 76 2.71 1.20 31.17
N ILE A 77 2.03 0.09 30.85
CA ILE A 77 0.57 -0.04 30.85
C ILE A 77 0.18 -0.92 32.04
N HIS A 78 -0.50 -0.35 33.00
CA HIS A 78 -1.00 -1.03 34.20
C HIS A 78 -2.51 -1.31 34.04
N PRO A 79 -2.93 -2.54 33.77
CA PRO A 79 -4.34 -2.89 33.69
C PRO A 79 -5.03 -2.70 35.05
N PRO A 80 -6.35 -2.33 35.10
CA PRO A 80 -7.09 -2.23 36.33
C PRO A 80 -7.40 -3.62 36.92
N ALA A 81 -7.69 -3.68 38.20
CA ALA A 81 -8.17 -4.91 38.86
C ALA A 81 -9.60 -5.31 38.43
N SER A 82 -10.32 -4.41 37.77
CA SER A 82 -11.68 -4.64 37.28
C SER A 82 -11.77 -5.73 36.22
N ARG A 83 -13.00 -6.21 35.93
CA ARG A 83 -13.25 -7.22 34.87
C ARG A 83 -13.20 -6.68 33.44
N MET A 84 -12.84 -5.41 33.26
CA MET A 84 -12.76 -4.80 31.93
C MET A 84 -11.68 -5.53 31.11
N ALA A 85 -12.03 -5.93 29.91
CA ALA A 85 -11.03 -6.45 28.95
C ALA A 85 -10.13 -5.29 28.48
N VAL A 86 -8.81 -5.47 28.66
CA VAL A 86 -7.78 -4.57 28.12
C VAL A 86 -6.96 -5.39 27.14
N GLU A 87 -6.85 -4.92 25.92
CA GLU A 87 -6.12 -5.57 24.84
C GLU A 87 -4.99 -4.66 24.36
N LEU A 88 -3.82 -5.21 24.13
CA LEU A 88 -2.68 -4.51 23.55
C LEU A 88 -2.27 -5.24 22.28
N ASN A 89 -2.29 -4.51 21.15
CA ASN A 89 -1.99 -5.07 19.82
C ASN A 89 -2.77 -6.37 19.51
N GLY A 90 -4.05 -6.41 19.91
CA GLY A 90 -4.96 -7.53 19.69
C GLY A 90 -4.85 -8.66 20.74
N ALA A 91 -3.90 -8.61 21.67
CA ALA A 91 -3.73 -9.60 22.74
C ALA A 91 -4.25 -9.06 24.08
N GLN A 92 -5.03 -9.87 24.82
CA GLN A 92 -5.49 -9.47 26.14
C GLN A 92 -4.34 -9.40 27.15
N ILE A 93 -4.23 -8.30 27.89
CA ILE A 93 -3.24 -8.11 28.95
C ILE A 93 -3.91 -8.12 30.33
N ARG A 94 -3.23 -8.72 31.32
CA ARG A 94 -3.68 -8.78 32.73
C ARG A 94 -2.58 -8.37 33.71
N GLN A 95 -1.37 -8.19 33.21
CA GLN A 95 -0.19 -7.77 33.97
C GLN A 95 0.37 -6.50 33.33
N VAL A 96 1.27 -5.85 34.04
CA VAL A 96 1.98 -4.67 33.54
C VAL A 96 2.77 -5.06 32.29
N VAL A 97 2.64 -4.24 31.24
CA VAL A 97 3.39 -4.40 30.00
C VAL A 97 4.13 -3.08 29.72
N THR A 98 5.40 -3.17 29.41
CA THR A 98 6.22 -2.03 29.01
C THR A 98 6.38 -1.99 27.50
N LEU A 99 6.08 -0.84 26.90
CA LEU A 99 6.31 -0.56 25.48
C LEU A 99 7.56 0.29 25.32
N SER A 100 8.41 -0.06 24.37
CA SER A 100 9.57 0.77 24.01
C SER A 100 9.15 2.01 23.21
N HIS A 101 10.05 2.99 23.11
CA HIS A 101 9.86 4.16 22.24
C HIS A 101 9.51 3.78 20.80
N GLU A 102 10.15 2.77 20.25
CA GLU A 102 9.93 2.28 18.87
C GLU A 102 8.54 1.67 18.69
N GLN A 103 8.06 0.90 19.68
CA GLN A 103 6.71 0.32 19.65
C GLN A 103 5.62 1.39 19.68
N ILE A 104 5.83 2.46 20.47
CA ILE A 104 4.91 3.61 20.47
C ILE A 104 5.02 4.39 19.15
N SER A 105 6.23 4.55 18.59
CA SER A 105 6.45 5.22 17.31
C SER A 105 5.76 4.49 16.14
N ALA A 106 5.68 3.16 16.21
CA ALA A 106 4.94 2.34 15.26
C ALA A 106 3.42 2.37 15.45
N GLY A 107 2.93 3.01 16.53
CA GLY A 107 1.50 3.08 16.88
C GLY A 107 1.02 1.83 17.60
N ALA A 108 1.03 1.84 18.94
CA ALA A 108 0.53 0.73 19.73
C ALA A 108 -1.00 0.81 19.87
N ILE A 109 -1.71 -0.28 19.61
CA ILE A 109 -3.17 -0.33 19.63
C ILE A 109 -3.67 -0.86 20.96
N LEU A 110 -4.41 -0.02 21.70
CA LEU A 110 -5.00 -0.33 22.99
C LEU A 110 -6.53 -0.47 22.86
N GLY A 111 -7.04 -1.67 23.10
CA GLY A 111 -8.47 -1.97 23.14
C GLY A 111 -9.01 -1.89 24.57
N LEU A 112 -10.12 -1.18 24.77
CA LEU A 112 -10.80 -1.01 26.06
C LEU A 112 -12.25 -1.50 25.99
N GLY A 113 -12.63 -2.39 26.91
CA GLY A 113 -14.03 -2.85 27.04
C GLY A 113 -14.57 -3.51 25.77
N ARG A 114 -13.72 -4.06 24.91
CA ARG A 114 -14.04 -4.71 23.64
C ARG A 114 -14.76 -3.83 22.60
N ALA A 115 -14.77 -2.52 22.78
CA ALA A 115 -15.52 -1.62 21.91
C ALA A 115 -14.80 -0.32 21.55
N VAL A 116 -13.91 0.17 22.41
CA VAL A 116 -13.13 1.39 22.17
C VAL A 116 -11.71 1.01 21.84
N ILE A 117 -11.17 1.56 20.76
CA ILE A 117 -9.82 1.27 20.28
C ILE A 117 -9.06 2.59 20.20
N LEU A 118 -7.95 2.65 20.89
CA LEU A 118 -7.04 3.79 20.93
C LEU A 118 -5.72 3.43 20.26
N CYS A 119 -5.08 4.41 19.61
CA CYS A 119 -3.71 4.31 19.16
C CYS A 119 -2.83 5.19 20.05
N LEU A 120 -1.81 4.60 20.66
CA LEU A 120 -0.75 5.28 21.39
C LEU A 120 0.37 5.59 20.42
N HIS A 121 0.72 6.84 20.27
CA HIS A 121 1.76 7.28 19.34
C HIS A 121 2.44 8.56 19.84
N TRP A 122 3.59 8.90 19.24
CA TRP A 122 4.28 10.14 19.54
C TRP A 122 3.80 11.28 18.65
N MET A 123 3.64 12.47 19.24
CA MET A 123 3.44 13.72 18.51
C MET A 123 4.54 14.72 18.85
N ARG A 124 5.10 15.38 17.84
CA ARG A 124 6.10 16.46 17.99
C ARG A 124 5.47 17.85 18.09
N GLY A 125 4.18 17.95 17.85
CA GLY A 125 3.41 19.19 17.91
C GLY A 125 2.02 18.97 18.46
N LEU A 126 1.33 20.07 18.77
CA LEU A 126 -0.07 20.00 19.18
C LEU A 126 -0.98 19.61 18.01
N PRO A 127 -2.06 18.88 18.26
CA PRO A 127 -3.10 18.63 17.27
C PRO A 127 -3.60 19.94 16.65
N ARG A 128 -3.63 20.00 15.30
CA ARG A 128 -4.04 21.22 14.58
C ARG A 128 -5.05 20.92 13.51
N HIS A 129 -6.04 21.80 13.41
CA HIS A 129 -6.95 21.79 12.27
C HIS A 129 -6.33 22.58 11.12
N ASN A 130 -5.66 21.87 10.21
CA ASN A 130 -5.03 22.45 9.02
C ASN A 130 -5.46 21.70 7.74
N PRO A 131 -6.76 21.66 7.40
CA PRO A 131 -7.29 20.80 6.34
C PRO A 131 -6.69 21.17 4.97
N VAL A 132 -6.43 20.14 4.16
CA VAL A 132 -6.04 20.23 2.77
C VAL A 132 -6.97 19.32 1.98
N PRO A 133 -7.50 19.74 0.82
CA PRO A 133 -8.46 18.96 0.05
C PRO A 133 -8.00 17.53 -0.20
N GLY A 134 -8.85 16.56 0.15
CA GLY A 134 -8.62 15.13 -0.07
C GLY A 134 -7.62 14.44 0.86
N LEU A 135 -6.86 15.17 1.68
CA LEU A 135 -5.87 14.60 2.58
C LEU A 135 -6.42 14.42 4.00
N LEU A 136 -6.70 13.17 4.36
CA LEU A 136 -7.18 12.77 5.67
C LEU A 136 -6.05 12.29 6.58
N GLY A 137 -6.26 12.41 7.88
CA GLY A 137 -5.38 11.98 8.94
C GLY A 137 -5.36 12.95 10.12
N VAL A 138 -5.00 12.47 11.29
CA VAL A 138 -4.96 13.21 12.56
C VAL A 138 -3.59 13.16 13.22
N GLY A 139 -2.73 12.25 12.76
CA GLY A 139 -1.39 12.05 13.27
C GLY A 139 -0.40 13.15 12.86
N ASP A 140 0.76 13.14 13.52
CA ASP A 140 1.86 14.09 13.29
C ASP A 140 2.33 14.09 11.83
N ALA A 141 2.40 12.92 11.20
CA ALA A 141 2.78 12.78 9.79
C ALA A 141 1.78 13.48 8.85
N ALA A 142 0.47 13.33 9.09
CA ALA A 142 -0.57 13.96 8.28
C ALA A 142 -0.59 15.49 8.47
N ILE A 143 -0.37 15.97 9.70
CA ILE A 143 -0.31 17.41 9.99
C ILE A 143 0.87 18.04 9.27
N ARG A 144 2.07 17.47 9.39
CA ARG A 144 3.29 17.97 8.72
C ARG A 144 3.19 17.90 7.20
N MET A 145 2.62 16.82 6.67
CA MET A 145 2.41 16.70 5.22
C MET A 145 1.52 17.83 4.69
N ARG A 146 0.44 18.17 5.40
CA ARG A 146 -0.42 19.31 5.02
C ARG A 146 0.30 20.65 5.08
N GLU A 147 1.20 20.84 6.04
CA GLU A 147 2.06 22.04 6.13
C GLU A 147 3.01 22.13 4.93
N LEU A 148 3.71 21.03 4.60
CA LEU A 148 4.59 20.95 3.44
C LEU A 148 3.84 21.18 2.13
N ILE A 149 2.66 20.59 1.94
CA ILE A 149 1.82 20.80 0.76
C ILE A 149 1.54 22.31 0.57
N ARG A 150 1.16 23.02 1.64
CA ARG A 150 0.90 24.47 1.54
C ARG A 150 2.14 25.29 1.23
N GLN A 151 3.28 24.89 1.81
CA GLN A 151 4.56 25.57 1.56
C GLN A 151 4.99 25.42 0.10
N VAL A 152 4.93 24.18 -0.44
CA VAL A 152 5.36 23.93 -1.82
C VAL A 152 4.32 24.37 -2.85
N ALA A 153 3.04 24.43 -2.49
CA ALA A 153 1.97 24.78 -3.42
C ALA A 153 2.12 26.19 -4.04
N VAL A 154 2.70 27.12 -3.30
CA VAL A 154 2.88 28.53 -3.74
C VAL A 154 4.13 28.74 -4.61
N THR A 155 4.97 27.72 -4.79
CA THR A 155 6.16 27.75 -5.65
C THR A 155 5.88 27.07 -6.98
N ASP A 156 6.69 27.37 -8.00
CA ASP A 156 6.68 26.67 -9.30
C ASP A 156 7.74 25.56 -9.40
N ASP A 157 8.48 25.34 -8.32
CA ASP A 157 9.53 24.33 -8.28
C ASP A 157 8.96 22.91 -8.43
N ALA A 158 9.82 22.00 -8.91
CA ALA A 158 9.49 20.58 -9.00
C ALA A 158 9.31 19.97 -7.60
N VAL A 159 8.33 19.08 -7.47
CA VAL A 159 8.06 18.33 -6.23
C VAL A 159 8.19 16.84 -6.49
N LEU A 160 9.00 16.16 -5.69
CA LEU A 160 9.17 14.72 -5.73
C LEU A 160 8.44 14.06 -4.55
N LEU A 161 7.48 13.18 -4.86
CA LEU A 161 6.72 12.40 -3.89
C LEU A 161 7.30 10.99 -3.79
N LEU A 162 7.84 10.65 -2.63
CA LEU A 162 8.42 9.34 -2.34
C LEU A 162 7.55 8.57 -1.36
N GLY A 163 7.32 7.29 -1.62
CA GLY A 163 6.58 6.42 -0.71
C GLY A 163 6.09 5.16 -1.40
N GLU A 164 5.79 4.15 -0.61
CA GLU A 164 5.32 2.86 -1.08
C GLU A 164 4.06 2.96 -1.96
N THR A 165 3.84 1.95 -2.80
CA THR A 165 2.61 1.85 -3.59
C THR A 165 1.38 1.89 -2.67
N GLY A 166 0.37 2.71 -3.04
CA GLY A 166 -0.89 2.81 -2.30
C GLY A 166 -0.89 3.74 -1.09
N THR A 167 0.19 4.49 -0.81
CA THR A 167 0.28 5.46 0.30
C THR A 167 -0.52 6.74 0.07
N GLY A 168 -0.94 7.02 -1.19
CA GLY A 168 -1.74 8.19 -1.55
C GLY A 168 -0.95 9.28 -2.29
N LYS A 169 0.15 8.98 -2.97
CA LYS A 169 0.96 9.93 -3.76
C LYS A 169 0.12 10.78 -4.72
N GLU A 170 -0.82 10.14 -5.45
CA GLU A 170 -1.73 10.86 -6.35
C GLU A 170 -2.65 11.85 -5.61
N VAL A 171 -3.14 11.49 -4.41
CA VAL A 171 -3.96 12.38 -3.57
C VAL A 171 -3.15 13.61 -3.16
N VAL A 172 -1.88 13.41 -2.77
CA VAL A 172 -0.97 14.52 -2.42
C VAL A 172 -0.68 15.40 -3.62
N ALA A 173 -0.43 14.83 -4.81
CA ALA A 173 -0.23 15.60 -6.04
C ALA A 173 -1.46 16.47 -6.39
N ARG A 174 -2.68 15.91 -6.30
CA ARG A 174 -3.93 16.66 -6.45
C ARG A 174 -4.09 17.76 -5.41
N ALA A 175 -3.71 17.49 -4.16
CA ALA A 175 -3.76 18.47 -3.07
C ALA A 175 -2.78 19.63 -3.28
N ILE A 176 -1.55 19.37 -3.73
CA ILE A 176 -0.57 20.40 -4.09
C ILE A 176 -1.12 21.27 -5.21
N HIS A 177 -1.66 20.66 -6.26
CA HIS A 177 -2.27 21.39 -7.38
C HIS A 177 -3.45 22.26 -6.92
N ALA A 178 -4.38 21.70 -6.14
CA ALA A 178 -5.56 22.41 -5.64
C ALA A 178 -5.23 23.59 -4.70
N CYS A 179 -4.07 23.53 -4.02
CA CYS A 179 -3.58 24.62 -3.17
C CYS A 179 -2.65 25.61 -3.91
N SER A 180 -2.36 25.39 -5.20
CA SER A 180 -1.41 26.18 -5.96
C SER A 180 -2.04 27.38 -6.66
N THR A 181 -1.20 28.27 -7.19
CA THR A 181 -1.62 29.38 -8.07
C THR A 181 -2.20 28.91 -9.40
N ARG A 182 -2.07 27.62 -9.72
CA ARG A 182 -2.57 26.98 -10.96
C ARG A 182 -3.79 26.09 -10.72
N ALA A 183 -4.47 26.23 -9.57
CA ALA A 183 -5.64 25.41 -9.20
C ALA A 183 -6.77 25.45 -10.24
N ASP A 184 -6.92 26.57 -10.95
CA ASP A 184 -7.92 26.75 -12.02
C ASP A 184 -7.48 26.17 -13.38
N ARG A 185 -6.25 25.68 -13.49
CA ARG A 185 -5.71 25.05 -14.69
C ARG A 185 -5.87 23.53 -14.62
N ALA A 186 -5.53 22.84 -15.71
CA ALA A 186 -5.56 21.38 -15.74
C ALA A 186 -4.46 20.78 -14.85
N LEU A 187 -4.77 19.62 -14.23
CA LEU A 187 -3.76 18.69 -13.72
C LEU A 187 -3.63 17.57 -14.75
N VAL A 188 -2.61 17.65 -15.60
CA VAL A 188 -2.32 16.62 -16.59
C VAL A 188 -1.55 15.49 -15.88
N THR A 189 -2.06 14.27 -15.97
CA THR A 189 -1.49 13.12 -15.26
C THR A 189 -1.01 12.07 -16.26
N VAL A 190 0.23 11.63 -16.10
CA VAL A 190 0.85 10.57 -16.90
C VAL A 190 1.44 9.52 -15.96
N ASN A 191 1.12 8.25 -16.23
CA ASN A 191 1.80 7.13 -15.56
C ASN A 191 2.94 6.63 -16.44
N MET A 192 4.19 6.82 -15.99
CA MET A 192 5.39 6.47 -16.75
C MET A 192 5.53 4.96 -16.98
N ALA A 193 5.01 4.13 -16.07
CA ALA A 193 5.02 2.68 -16.24
C ALA A 193 4.05 2.17 -17.32
N ALA A 194 3.07 2.98 -17.72
CA ALA A 194 2.11 2.63 -18.76
C ALA A 194 2.57 3.04 -20.17
N LEU A 195 3.62 3.87 -20.27
CA LEU A 195 4.14 4.32 -21.56
C LEU A 195 4.90 3.20 -22.27
N ASN A 196 4.61 3.01 -23.54
CA ASN A 196 5.41 2.14 -24.39
C ASN A 196 6.77 2.83 -24.66
N GLU A 197 7.88 2.16 -24.37
CA GLU A 197 9.23 2.73 -24.51
C GLU A 197 9.48 3.34 -25.90
N SER A 198 9.03 2.67 -26.96
CA SER A 198 9.18 3.14 -28.34
C SER A 198 8.36 4.39 -28.68
N LEU A 199 7.28 4.68 -27.92
CA LEU A 199 6.37 5.80 -28.14
C LEU A 199 6.46 6.87 -27.07
N ALA A 200 7.18 6.62 -25.98
CA ALA A 200 7.26 7.51 -24.82
C ALA A 200 7.70 8.93 -25.21
N VAL A 201 8.67 9.06 -26.11
CA VAL A 201 9.14 10.38 -26.62
C VAL A 201 8.01 11.10 -27.36
N ALA A 202 7.29 10.41 -28.23
CA ALA A 202 6.19 11.02 -29.00
C ALA A 202 4.99 11.37 -28.11
N GLU A 203 4.72 10.59 -27.07
CA GLU A 203 3.63 10.87 -26.13
C GLU A 203 3.95 12.03 -25.22
N LEU A 204 5.17 12.13 -24.70
CA LEU A 204 5.57 13.21 -23.80
C LEU A 204 5.81 14.53 -24.54
N PHE A 205 6.57 14.47 -25.63
CA PHE A 205 7.07 15.68 -26.32
C PHE A 205 6.34 15.98 -27.64
N GLY A 206 5.53 15.01 -28.13
CA GLY A 206 4.83 15.14 -29.42
C GLY A 206 5.67 14.66 -30.60
N ALA A 207 5.05 14.64 -31.77
CA ALA A 207 5.67 14.21 -33.02
C ALA A 207 5.21 15.09 -34.18
N ALA A 208 6.14 15.44 -35.10
CA ALA A 208 5.83 16.06 -36.36
C ALA A 208 5.28 15.03 -37.37
N ARG A 209 4.60 15.48 -38.38
CA ARG A 209 4.12 14.63 -39.49
C ARG A 209 5.32 13.89 -40.10
N GLY A 210 5.20 12.58 -40.27
CA GLY A 210 6.25 11.73 -40.87
C GLY A 210 7.39 11.37 -39.92
N ALA A 211 7.34 11.71 -38.65
CA ALA A 211 8.38 11.40 -37.66
C ALA A 211 8.61 9.89 -37.42
N TYR A 212 7.60 9.07 -37.64
CA TYR A 212 7.66 7.59 -37.58
C TYR A 212 6.62 6.98 -38.53
N THR A 213 6.75 5.69 -38.81
CA THR A 213 5.80 4.95 -39.68
C THR A 213 4.39 4.99 -39.07
N GLY A 214 3.47 5.69 -39.75
CA GLY A 214 2.10 5.90 -39.25
C GLY A 214 1.82 7.30 -38.68
N ALA A 215 2.81 8.21 -38.61
CA ALA A 215 2.60 9.60 -38.21
C ALA A 215 1.94 10.41 -39.34
N LEU A 216 0.62 10.29 -39.50
CA LEU A 216 -0.16 10.94 -40.55
C LEU A 216 -0.33 12.46 -40.35
N GLY A 217 -0.15 12.95 -39.11
CA GLY A 217 -0.29 14.34 -38.73
C GLY A 217 0.64 14.74 -37.61
N THR A 218 0.75 16.04 -37.34
CA THR A 218 1.44 16.55 -36.16
C THR A 218 0.58 16.31 -34.93
N ARG A 219 1.17 15.71 -33.87
CA ARG A 219 0.53 15.45 -32.57
C ARG A 219 1.27 16.22 -31.48
N GLY A 220 0.55 17.04 -30.70
CA GLY A 220 1.08 17.63 -29.48
C GLY A 220 1.37 16.55 -28.45
N GLY A 221 2.42 16.77 -27.65
CA GLY A 221 2.75 15.90 -26.51
C GLY A 221 2.18 16.47 -25.21
N VAL A 222 2.35 15.66 -24.13
CA VAL A 222 1.89 16.01 -22.78
C VAL A 222 2.47 17.35 -22.30
N PHE A 223 3.75 17.67 -22.62
CA PHE A 223 4.36 18.95 -22.25
C PHE A 223 3.71 20.14 -22.95
N SER A 224 3.19 19.95 -24.16
CA SER A 224 2.39 20.97 -24.83
C SER A 224 1.02 21.17 -24.18
N GLU A 225 0.35 20.06 -23.81
CA GLU A 225 -0.95 20.07 -23.14
C GLU A 225 -0.87 20.69 -21.75
N ALA A 226 0.19 20.36 -20.99
CA ALA A 226 0.44 20.86 -19.65
C ALA A 226 1.05 22.27 -19.60
N SER A 227 1.27 22.93 -20.74
CA SER A 227 1.84 24.29 -20.77
C SER A 227 0.97 25.24 -19.94
N GLN A 228 1.59 25.99 -19.00
CA GLN A 228 0.94 26.83 -18.00
C GLN A 228 0.03 26.10 -17.00
N ALA A 229 0.05 24.77 -16.98
CA ALA A 229 -0.72 23.92 -16.10
C ALA A 229 0.22 23.16 -15.13
N THR A 230 -0.30 22.15 -14.45
CA THR A 230 0.50 21.23 -13.62
C THR A 230 0.60 19.87 -14.32
N LEU A 231 1.81 19.35 -14.45
CA LEU A 231 2.08 18.01 -14.96
C LEU A 231 2.43 17.09 -13.80
N PHE A 232 1.66 16.03 -13.63
CA PHE A 232 1.95 14.97 -12.65
C PHE A 232 2.47 13.74 -13.37
N LEU A 233 3.73 13.38 -13.10
CA LEU A 233 4.39 12.17 -13.61
C LEU A 233 4.39 11.11 -12.50
N ASP A 234 3.48 10.16 -12.59
CA ASP A 234 3.43 9.03 -11.66
C ASP A 234 4.39 7.93 -12.10
N GLU A 235 4.97 7.20 -11.13
CA GLU A 235 5.95 6.14 -11.35
C GLU A 235 7.18 6.60 -12.17
N ILE A 236 7.73 7.78 -11.84
CA ILE A 236 8.87 8.38 -12.55
C ILE A 236 10.09 7.47 -12.61
N GLY A 237 10.28 6.57 -11.65
CA GLY A 237 11.35 5.58 -11.65
C GLY A 237 11.31 4.60 -12.84
N ASN A 238 10.15 4.45 -13.49
CA ASN A 238 9.97 3.62 -14.68
C ASN A 238 10.24 4.38 -16.00
N THR A 239 10.77 5.61 -15.92
CA THR A 239 11.07 6.39 -17.13
C THR A 239 12.17 5.72 -17.97
N PRO A 240 11.92 5.45 -19.27
CA PRO A 240 12.95 4.90 -20.15
C PRO A 240 14.20 5.74 -20.16
N VAL A 241 15.38 5.09 -20.18
CA VAL A 241 16.70 5.77 -20.10
C VAL A 241 16.84 6.84 -21.19
N ALA A 242 16.35 6.58 -22.41
CA ALA A 242 16.39 7.51 -23.52
C ALA A 242 15.56 8.80 -23.29
N VAL A 243 14.54 8.75 -22.43
CA VAL A 243 13.65 9.89 -22.12
C VAL A 243 14.23 10.78 -21.02
N GLN A 244 15.01 10.21 -20.09
CA GLN A 244 15.53 10.93 -18.93
C GLN A 244 16.34 12.20 -19.27
N PRO A 245 17.25 12.21 -20.25
CA PRO A 245 17.95 13.44 -20.67
C PRO A 245 17.03 14.50 -21.25
N MET A 246 15.95 14.09 -21.93
CA MET A 246 14.97 15.02 -22.49
C MET A 246 14.14 15.68 -21.40
N LEU A 247 13.73 14.92 -20.38
CA LEU A 247 13.07 15.46 -19.17
C LEU A 247 13.98 16.44 -18.43
N LEU A 248 15.27 16.10 -18.28
CA LEU A 248 16.25 17.00 -17.67
C LEU A 248 16.28 18.35 -18.38
N ARG A 249 16.38 18.33 -19.72
CA ARG A 249 16.41 19.57 -20.52
C ARG A 249 15.18 20.43 -20.28
N VAL A 250 13.97 19.84 -20.29
CA VAL A 250 12.73 20.59 -20.03
C VAL A 250 12.74 21.19 -18.64
N LEU A 251 13.22 20.46 -17.63
CA LEU A 251 13.28 20.96 -16.25
C LEU A 251 14.33 22.06 -16.03
N GLU A 252 15.35 22.13 -16.90
CA GLU A 252 16.40 23.16 -16.82
C GLU A 252 16.05 24.43 -17.57
N THR A 253 15.55 24.30 -18.79
CA THR A 253 15.36 25.42 -19.72
C THR A 253 13.90 25.66 -20.12
N GLY A 254 13.01 24.72 -19.86
CA GLY A 254 11.66 24.69 -20.40
C GLY A 254 11.59 24.21 -21.87
N ASP A 255 12.73 23.99 -22.53
CA ASP A 255 12.78 23.65 -23.96
C ASP A 255 12.65 22.14 -24.18
N TYR A 256 11.87 21.78 -25.19
CA TYR A 256 11.77 20.41 -25.68
C TYR A 256 11.57 20.37 -27.19
N ARG A 257 11.95 19.26 -27.81
CA ARG A 257 11.78 19.06 -29.26
C ARG A 257 10.86 17.90 -29.54
N PRO A 258 9.71 18.14 -30.22
CA PRO A 258 8.89 17.05 -30.73
C PRO A 258 9.67 16.16 -31.70
N LEU A 259 9.33 14.88 -31.72
CA LEU A 259 10.01 13.90 -32.58
C LEU A 259 9.90 14.34 -34.06
N GLY A 260 11.04 14.44 -34.76
CA GLY A 260 11.10 14.89 -36.17
C GLY A 260 10.82 16.36 -36.40
N ALA A 261 10.65 17.18 -35.37
CA ALA A 261 10.45 18.63 -35.54
C ALA A 261 11.77 19.38 -35.79
N PRO A 262 11.75 20.44 -36.63
CA PRO A 262 12.95 21.22 -36.96
C PRO A 262 13.36 22.22 -35.85
N SER A 263 12.45 22.56 -34.95
CA SER A 263 12.66 23.59 -33.90
C SER A 263 12.20 23.10 -32.53
N ASP A 264 12.77 23.71 -31.50
CA ASP A 264 12.35 23.48 -30.12
C ASP A 264 11.05 24.24 -29.80
N LEU A 265 10.30 23.73 -28.88
CA LEU A 265 9.14 24.36 -28.27
C LEU A 265 9.43 24.59 -26.78
N GLN A 266 8.66 25.46 -26.15
CA GLN A 266 8.77 25.76 -24.73
C GLN A 266 7.52 25.29 -23.97
N SER A 267 7.73 24.76 -22.77
CA SER A 267 6.67 24.46 -21.82
C SER A 267 6.97 25.14 -20.48
N SER A 268 5.96 25.77 -19.90
CA SER A 268 6.00 26.30 -18.54
C SER A 268 5.21 25.43 -17.55
N ALA A 269 5.11 24.13 -17.84
CA ALA A 269 4.44 23.16 -16.96
C ALA A 269 5.14 23.11 -15.60
N ARG A 270 4.36 23.20 -14.51
CA ARG A 270 4.85 22.87 -13.17
C ARG A 270 4.87 21.37 -13.00
N LEU A 271 5.99 20.81 -12.56
CA LEU A 271 6.16 19.36 -12.44
C LEU A 271 5.95 18.86 -11.01
N ILE A 272 5.15 17.81 -10.87
CA ILE A 272 5.08 16.95 -9.68
C ILE A 272 5.44 15.53 -10.14
N ALA A 273 6.42 14.90 -9.52
CA ALA A 273 6.82 13.52 -9.83
C ALA A 273 6.56 12.62 -8.63
N ALA A 274 6.23 11.35 -8.87
CA ALA A 274 6.03 10.37 -7.81
C ALA A 274 6.66 9.02 -8.15
N THR A 275 7.18 8.32 -7.14
CA THR A 275 7.68 6.96 -7.29
C THR A 275 7.67 6.20 -5.96
N ASP A 276 7.69 4.86 -6.03
CA ASP A 276 7.97 3.95 -4.93
C ASP A 276 9.39 3.34 -5.00
N GLN A 277 10.14 3.66 -6.06
CA GLN A 277 11.48 3.13 -6.30
C GLN A 277 12.56 4.02 -5.69
N ASP A 278 13.70 3.41 -5.38
CA ASP A 278 14.91 4.10 -5.01
C ASP A 278 15.58 4.69 -6.27
N LEU A 279 15.48 6.01 -6.45
CA LEU A 279 16.07 6.73 -7.59
C LEU A 279 17.58 6.98 -7.45
N TYR A 280 18.17 6.70 -6.28
CA TYR A 280 19.62 6.81 -6.10
C TYR A 280 20.38 5.64 -6.70
N ALA A 281 19.67 4.59 -7.16
CA ALA A 281 20.27 3.50 -7.90
C ALA A 281 20.93 4.00 -9.21
N ALA A 282 22.03 3.37 -9.61
CA ALA A 282 22.85 3.80 -10.75
C ALA A 282 22.13 3.82 -12.11
N SER A 283 20.96 3.21 -12.23
CA SER A 283 20.16 3.16 -13.46
C SER A 283 19.36 4.45 -13.74
N PHE A 284 19.16 5.32 -12.76
CA PHE A 284 18.43 6.58 -12.93
C PHE A 284 19.41 7.75 -13.11
N ASN A 285 19.08 8.68 -14.01
CA ASN A 285 19.92 9.85 -14.30
C ASN A 285 20.01 10.77 -13.07
N GLN A 286 21.19 10.85 -12.48
CA GLN A 286 21.41 11.60 -11.26
C GLN A 286 21.26 13.13 -11.44
N ALA A 287 21.52 13.67 -12.63
CA ALA A 287 21.27 15.09 -12.91
C ALA A 287 19.77 15.38 -12.94
N LEU A 288 18.96 14.47 -13.54
CA LEU A 288 17.51 14.57 -13.52
C LEU A 288 16.97 14.48 -12.08
N LEU A 289 17.50 13.54 -11.28
CA LEU A 289 17.11 13.40 -9.87
C LEU A 289 17.32 14.71 -9.12
N ARG A 290 18.49 15.34 -9.26
CA ARG A 290 18.80 16.63 -8.61
C ARG A 290 17.82 17.75 -8.95
N ARG A 291 17.24 17.73 -10.15
CA ARG A 291 16.24 18.70 -10.58
C ARG A 291 14.84 18.38 -10.06
N LEU A 292 14.53 17.08 -9.88
CA LEU A 292 13.27 16.64 -9.29
C LEU A 292 13.22 16.87 -7.76
N GLU A 293 14.35 16.82 -7.09
CA GLU A 293 14.49 16.95 -5.63
C GLU A 293 14.45 18.41 -5.11
N SER A 294 13.95 19.38 -5.89
CA SER A 294 13.80 20.75 -5.38
C SER A 294 12.99 20.79 -4.09
N PHE A 295 11.90 20.02 -4.04
CA PHE A 295 11.15 19.69 -2.82
C PHE A 295 10.85 18.20 -2.79
N VAL A 296 11.17 17.55 -1.66
CA VAL A 296 10.87 16.12 -1.46
C VAL A 296 9.84 15.96 -0.36
N ILE A 297 8.77 15.23 -0.65
CA ILE A 297 7.75 14.86 0.33
C ILE A 297 7.74 13.34 0.47
N HIS A 298 8.10 12.85 1.66
CA HIS A 298 8.01 11.44 2.00
C HIS A 298 6.62 11.09 2.56
N LEU A 299 5.95 10.14 1.94
CA LEU A 299 4.68 9.61 2.40
C LEU A 299 4.94 8.33 3.21
N PRO A 300 4.75 8.35 4.53
CA PRO A 300 4.97 7.16 5.33
C PRO A 300 3.93 6.09 5.00
N PRO A 301 4.31 4.81 5.08
CA PRO A 301 3.37 3.71 4.93
C PRO A 301 2.34 3.70 6.06
N LEU A 302 1.19 3.06 5.83
CA LEU A 302 0.06 3.11 6.77
C LEU A 302 0.37 2.48 8.13
N ARG A 303 1.27 1.49 8.17
CA ARG A 303 1.77 0.87 9.41
C ARG A 303 2.53 1.84 10.34
N GLU A 304 3.05 2.95 9.82
CA GLU A 304 3.76 3.99 10.59
C GLU A 304 2.85 5.18 10.99
N ARG A 305 1.55 5.11 10.63
CA ARG A 305 0.53 6.11 10.98
C ARG A 305 -0.80 5.45 11.32
N ARG A 306 -0.75 4.48 12.23
CA ARG A 306 -1.92 3.68 12.63
C ARG A 306 -3.04 4.50 13.24
N GLU A 307 -2.71 5.65 13.84
CA GLU A 307 -3.65 6.65 14.36
C GLU A 307 -4.59 7.20 13.28
N ASP A 308 -4.17 7.17 12.01
CA ASP A 308 -4.99 7.65 10.88
C ASP A 308 -5.99 6.59 10.37
N ILE A 309 -5.84 5.31 10.76
CA ILE A 309 -6.65 4.20 10.23
C ILE A 309 -8.14 4.43 10.50
N GLY A 310 -8.50 4.90 11.70
CA GLY A 310 -9.89 5.13 12.07
C GLY A 310 -10.58 6.15 11.16
N VAL A 311 -9.98 7.32 10.97
CA VAL A 311 -10.55 8.39 10.13
C VAL A 311 -10.56 8.01 8.64
N LEU A 312 -9.55 7.26 8.18
CA LEU A 312 -9.52 6.71 6.81
C LEU A 312 -10.61 5.66 6.61
N LEU A 313 -10.79 4.74 7.55
CA LEU A 313 -11.83 3.71 7.49
C LEU A 313 -13.22 4.34 7.48
N LEU A 314 -13.48 5.31 8.35
CA LEU A 314 -14.75 6.04 8.41
C LEU A 314 -15.08 6.71 7.07
N HIS A 315 -14.09 7.37 6.47
CA HIS A 315 -14.23 7.98 5.14
C HIS A 315 -14.54 6.95 4.05
N LEU A 316 -13.83 5.82 4.05
CA LEU A 316 -13.99 4.75 3.06
C LEU A 316 -15.33 4.00 3.19
N LEU A 317 -15.90 3.95 4.39
CA LEU A 317 -17.26 3.44 4.63
C LEU A 317 -18.36 4.41 4.17
N GLY A 318 -18.01 5.67 3.88
CA GLY A 318 -18.91 6.63 3.22
C GLY A 318 -20.09 7.10 4.04
N GLY A 319 -19.91 7.38 5.34
CA GLY A 319 -20.99 7.87 6.22
C GLY A 319 -22.00 6.79 6.68
N HIS A 320 -21.97 5.61 6.09
CA HIS A 320 -22.85 4.48 6.44
C HIS A 320 -22.37 3.66 7.64
N ALA A 321 -21.28 4.06 8.30
CA ALA A 321 -20.69 3.29 9.39
C ALA A 321 -21.65 3.09 10.58
N ASN A 322 -22.54 4.05 10.86
CA ASN A 322 -23.59 3.93 11.86
C ASN A 322 -24.67 2.91 11.44
N GLU A 323 -25.12 2.99 10.18
CA GLU A 323 -26.15 2.11 9.64
C GLU A 323 -25.68 0.66 9.53
N LEU A 324 -24.38 0.49 9.24
CA LEU A 324 -23.74 -0.82 9.03
C LEU A 324 -23.43 -1.55 10.35
N MET A 325 -23.58 -0.89 11.51
CA MET A 325 -23.20 -1.46 12.82
C MET A 325 -21.82 -2.15 12.78
N PHE A 326 -20.81 -1.45 12.26
CA PHE A 326 -19.49 -2.02 12.03
C PHE A 326 -18.90 -2.62 13.32
N PRO A 327 -18.56 -3.93 13.35
CA PRO A 327 -18.17 -4.61 14.58
C PRO A 327 -16.86 -4.09 15.16
N PRO A 328 -16.78 -3.79 16.48
CA PRO A 328 -15.52 -3.35 17.11
C PRO A 328 -14.35 -4.33 16.95
N GLN A 329 -14.64 -5.64 16.95
CA GLN A 329 -13.62 -6.68 16.73
C GLN A 329 -13.00 -6.58 15.33
N LEU A 330 -13.82 -6.25 14.34
CA LEU A 330 -13.35 -6.00 12.98
C LEU A 330 -12.50 -4.72 12.93
N ALA A 331 -12.94 -3.64 13.59
CA ALA A 331 -12.17 -2.40 13.71
C ALA A 331 -10.81 -2.63 14.40
N SER A 332 -10.74 -3.51 15.42
CA SER A 332 -9.49 -3.91 16.04
C SER A 332 -8.55 -4.62 15.06
N LYS A 333 -9.06 -5.54 14.24
CA LYS A 333 -8.27 -6.20 13.19
C LYS A 333 -7.74 -5.19 12.17
N PHE A 334 -8.55 -4.22 11.75
CA PHE A 334 -8.13 -3.14 10.86
C PHE A 334 -7.00 -2.29 11.46
N ALA A 335 -7.11 -1.94 12.75
CA ALA A 335 -6.11 -1.13 13.45
C ALA A 335 -4.77 -1.85 13.63
N ASN A 336 -4.80 -3.18 13.84
CA ASN A 336 -3.62 -3.99 14.12
C ASN A 336 -2.91 -4.51 12.87
N TYR A 337 -3.54 -4.48 11.69
CA TYR A 337 -2.94 -5.01 10.48
C TYR A 337 -1.90 -4.04 9.87
N ASP A 338 -0.84 -4.56 9.25
CA ASP A 338 0.29 -3.76 8.74
C ASP A 338 0.04 -3.10 7.38
N TRP A 339 -1.01 -3.49 6.69
CA TRP A 339 -1.41 -2.91 5.39
C TRP A 339 -0.27 -2.83 4.37
N PRO A 340 0.33 -3.95 3.92
CA PRO A 340 1.42 -3.92 2.94
C PRO A 340 1.05 -3.26 1.61
N GLY A 341 -0.24 -3.18 1.25
CA GLY A 341 -0.77 -2.39 0.13
C GLY A 341 -1.32 -1.03 0.53
N ASN A 342 -1.01 -0.57 1.74
CA ASN A 342 -1.34 0.75 2.28
C ASN A 342 -2.84 1.11 2.14
N ILE A 343 -3.17 2.37 1.83
CA ILE A 343 -4.56 2.87 1.71
C ILE A 343 -5.30 2.17 0.55
N ARG A 344 -4.58 1.73 -0.50
CA ARG A 344 -5.20 0.98 -1.61
C ARG A 344 -5.79 -0.35 -1.10
N GLN A 345 -5.04 -1.08 -0.29
CA GLN A 345 -5.50 -2.33 0.32
C GLN A 345 -6.61 -2.06 1.36
N LEU A 346 -6.43 -1.05 2.22
CA LEU A 346 -7.45 -0.62 3.19
C LEU A 346 -8.79 -0.32 2.49
N ARG A 347 -8.77 0.42 1.37
CA ARG A 347 -9.97 0.75 0.57
C ARG A 347 -10.67 -0.50 0.04
N HIS A 348 -9.91 -1.44 -0.51
CA HIS A 348 -10.46 -2.69 -1.02
C HIS A 348 -11.12 -3.50 0.10
N MET A 349 -10.46 -3.62 1.24
CA MET A 349 -10.97 -4.34 2.40
C MET A 349 -12.22 -3.66 2.98
N ALA A 350 -12.20 -2.34 3.18
CA ALA A 350 -13.34 -1.59 3.67
C ALA A 350 -14.57 -1.73 2.75
N ARG A 351 -14.35 -1.71 1.41
CA ARG A 351 -15.42 -1.93 0.42
C ARG A 351 -16.02 -3.33 0.55
N ARG A 352 -15.20 -4.38 0.70
CA ARG A 352 -15.68 -5.77 0.85
C ARG A 352 -16.47 -5.93 2.15
N CYS A 353 -15.93 -5.42 3.27
CA CYS A 353 -16.63 -5.44 4.55
C CYS A 353 -17.99 -4.71 4.47
N ARG A 354 -18.02 -3.54 3.81
CA ARG A 354 -19.27 -2.81 3.61
C ARG A 354 -20.31 -3.63 2.85
N LEU A 355 -19.92 -4.27 1.75
CA LEU A 355 -20.83 -5.10 0.94
C LEU A 355 -21.36 -6.31 1.73
N ALA A 356 -20.50 -7.01 2.49
CA ALA A 356 -20.90 -8.13 3.33
C ALA A 356 -21.89 -7.68 4.43
N LEU A 357 -21.59 -6.58 5.12
CA LEU A 357 -22.50 -6.03 6.15
C LEU A 357 -23.84 -5.59 5.56
N GLN A 358 -23.87 -4.98 4.37
CA GLN A 358 -25.11 -4.62 3.66
C GLN A 358 -25.93 -5.85 3.27
N ALA A 359 -25.28 -6.97 2.99
CA ALA A 359 -25.94 -8.25 2.73
C ALA A 359 -26.41 -8.97 4.01
N GLY A 360 -26.13 -8.41 5.20
CA GLY A 360 -26.44 -9.05 6.49
C GLY A 360 -25.45 -10.16 6.86
N GLU A 361 -24.31 -10.24 6.19
CA GLU A 361 -23.26 -11.22 6.45
C GLU A 361 -22.26 -10.68 7.48
N HIS A 362 -21.61 -11.59 8.22
CA HIS A 362 -20.50 -11.24 9.12
C HIS A 362 -19.19 -11.28 8.34
N PRO A 363 -18.53 -10.13 8.08
CA PRO A 363 -17.27 -10.11 7.34
C PRO A 363 -16.17 -10.81 8.15
N ASP A 364 -15.55 -11.83 7.54
CA ASP A 364 -14.36 -12.47 8.07
C ASP A 364 -13.13 -11.78 7.49
N PHE A 365 -12.42 -11.02 8.33
CA PHE A 365 -11.24 -10.27 7.95
C PHE A 365 -10.13 -11.15 7.37
N ASP A 366 -9.91 -12.32 7.98
CA ASP A 366 -8.81 -13.21 7.61
C ASP A 366 -9.08 -13.88 6.27
N SER A 367 -10.33 -14.29 6.02
CA SER A 367 -10.73 -14.86 4.72
C SER A 367 -10.54 -13.86 3.58
N PHE A 368 -10.79 -12.57 3.83
CA PHE A 368 -10.59 -11.53 2.84
C PHE A 368 -9.12 -11.24 2.52
N LEU A 369 -8.20 -11.55 3.44
CA LEU A 369 -6.74 -11.45 3.21
C LEU A 369 -6.23 -12.65 2.39
N ASP A 370 -6.80 -13.84 2.59
CA ASP A 370 -6.38 -15.08 1.93
C ASP A 370 -6.87 -15.22 0.48
N GLU A 371 -7.90 -14.48 0.10
CA GLU A 371 -8.40 -14.44 -1.27
C GLU A 371 -7.44 -13.73 -2.23
N ARG A 372 -6.29 -14.33 -2.48
CA ARG A 372 -5.59 -14.10 -3.75
C ARG A 372 -6.46 -14.69 -4.87
N PRO A 373 -6.71 -13.98 -5.97
CA PRO A 373 -7.50 -14.53 -7.06
C PRO A 373 -6.87 -15.87 -7.53
N GLY A 374 -7.51 -16.97 -7.19
CA GLY A 374 -7.06 -18.33 -7.57
C GLY A 374 -7.13 -19.40 -6.48
N ARG A 375 -7.55 -19.13 -5.26
CA ARG A 375 -7.70 -20.17 -4.24
C ARG A 375 -9.17 -20.35 -3.85
N VAL A 376 -9.81 -21.38 -4.40
CA VAL A 376 -11.12 -21.87 -3.97
C VAL A 376 -10.92 -22.55 -2.61
N THR A 377 -11.50 -21.99 -1.55
CA THR A 377 -11.51 -22.60 -0.23
C THR A 377 -12.53 -23.74 -0.18
N SER A 378 -12.06 -24.97 -0.07
CA SER A 378 -12.85 -26.07 0.45
C SER A 378 -12.77 -26.05 1.98
N SER A 379 -13.89 -25.71 2.60
CA SER A 379 -14.09 -25.79 4.07
C SER A 379 -14.09 -27.24 4.52
N THR A 380 -13.12 -27.66 5.31
CA THR A 380 -13.29 -28.70 6.34
C THR A 380 -12.23 -28.52 7.43
N CYS A 381 -12.73 -28.44 8.67
CA CYS A 381 -11.94 -28.42 9.90
C CYS A 381 -10.98 -29.59 10.00
N ARG A 382 -9.75 -29.35 10.47
CA ARG A 382 -9.10 -30.12 11.54
C ARG A 382 -7.68 -29.69 11.88
N ASP A 383 -7.48 -29.54 13.18
CA ASP A 383 -6.28 -29.72 14.01
C ASP A 383 -4.97 -29.01 13.69
N ALA A 384 -4.56 -28.25 14.69
CA ALA A 384 -3.30 -27.54 14.83
C ALA A 384 -2.08 -28.47 14.85
N ALA A 385 -1.16 -28.23 13.92
CA ALA A 385 0.25 -28.59 14.08
C ALA A 385 1.10 -27.41 13.56
N LEU A 386 2.13 -27.06 14.34
CA LEU A 386 3.10 -25.99 14.07
C LEU A 386 3.67 -26.08 12.65
N PRO A 387 3.82 -24.96 11.91
CA PRO A 387 4.42 -25.00 10.59
C PRO A 387 5.93 -25.28 10.68
N PRO A 388 6.45 -26.10 9.73
CA PRO A 388 7.89 -26.34 9.64
C PRO A 388 8.61 -25.08 9.15
N PRO A 389 9.90 -24.89 9.49
CA PRO A 389 10.68 -23.72 9.11
C PRO A 389 10.81 -23.59 7.60
N ALA A 390 10.79 -22.33 7.10
CA ALA A 390 10.89 -22.00 5.69
C ALA A 390 12.13 -22.62 5.03
N PRO A 391 12.02 -23.21 3.82
CA PRO A 391 13.14 -23.87 3.16
C PRO A 391 14.23 -22.85 2.78
N ARG A 392 15.48 -23.15 3.10
CA ARG A 392 16.65 -22.37 2.66
C ARG A 392 16.72 -22.39 1.13
N LYS A 393 16.99 -21.23 0.53
CA LYS A 393 17.19 -21.09 -0.93
C LYS A 393 18.34 -22.00 -1.38
N LYS A 394 18.03 -23.04 -2.15
CA LYS A 394 19.04 -23.91 -2.79
C LYS A 394 19.59 -23.21 -4.04
N LYS A 395 20.87 -23.40 -4.34
CA LYS A 395 21.45 -22.93 -5.61
C LYS A 395 20.97 -23.82 -6.75
N LEU A 396 20.78 -23.26 -7.97
CA LEU A 396 20.31 -24.02 -9.15
C LEU A 396 21.19 -25.24 -9.44
N SER A 397 22.49 -25.17 -9.17
CA SER A 397 23.46 -26.24 -9.39
C SER A 397 23.37 -27.41 -8.39
N GLU A 398 22.53 -27.31 -7.36
CA GLU A 398 22.35 -28.32 -6.31
C GLU A 398 21.07 -29.12 -6.50
N LEU A 399 20.26 -28.81 -7.56
CA LEU A 399 19.01 -29.50 -7.85
C LEU A 399 19.23 -30.60 -8.89
N SER A 400 18.82 -31.81 -8.55
CA SER A 400 18.83 -32.94 -9.49
C SER A 400 17.54 -32.94 -10.35
N ASP A 401 17.60 -33.65 -11.48
CA ASP A 401 16.44 -33.88 -12.35
C ASP A 401 15.29 -34.57 -11.60
N GLU A 402 15.61 -35.44 -10.63
CA GLU A 402 14.62 -36.09 -9.77
C GLU A 402 13.94 -35.11 -8.82
N ASP A 403 14.67 -34.11 -8.26
CA ASP A 403 14.10 -33.05 -7.44
C ASP A 403 13.06 -32.21 -8.22
N VAL A 404 13.37 -31.92 -9.49
CA VAL A 404 12.51 -31.14 -10.39
C VAL A 404 11.21 -31.91 -10.73
N LEU A 405 11.34 -33.18 -11.11
CA LEU A 405 10.18 -34.05 -11.39
C LEU A 405 9.33 -34.28 -10.14
N GLY A 406 9.96 -34.61 -9.01
CA GLY A 406 9.24 -34.82 -7.75
C GLY A 406 8.50 -33.58 -7.26
N ALA A 407 9.07 -32.37 -7.47
CA ALA A 407 8.40 -31.13 -7.17
C ALA A 407 7.22 -30.83 -8.11
N LEU A 408 7.33 -31.16 -9.41
CA LEU A 408 6.24 -31.02 -10.37
C LEU A 408 5.09 -31.99 -10.05
N ASP A 409 5.39 -33.26 -9.80
CA ASP A 409 4.39 -34.26 -9.45
C ASP A 409 3.65 -33.92 -8.15
N SER A 410 4.39 -33.51 -7.11
CA SER A 410 3.82 -33.10 -5.81
C SER A 410 2.94 -31.86 -5.92
N ASN A 411 3.15 -31.03 -6.93
CA ASN A 411 2.37 -29.80 -7.19
C ASN A 411 1.46 -29.91 -8.41
N HIS A 412 1.06 -31.12 -8.79
CA HIS A 412 0.12 -31.37 -9.91
C HIS A 412 0.54 -30.66 -11.22
N TRP A 413 1.84 -30.64 -11.50
CA TRP A 413 2.44 -30.03 -12.69
C TRP A 413 2.25 -28.52 -12.79
N HIS A 414 2.03 -27.85 -11.64
CA HIS A 414 2.00 -26.40 -11.54
C HIS A 414 3.39 -25.82 -11.30
N ILE A 415 3.91 -25.04 -12.25
CA ILE A 415 5.26 -24.47 -12.23
C ILE A 415 5.50 -23.61 -10.99
N GLN A 416 4.51 -22.79 -10.60
CA GLN A 416 4.65 -21.90 -9.46
C GLN A 416 4.74 -22.63 -8.11
N GLY A 417 3.98 -23.72 -7.95
CA GLY A 417 4.01 -24.58 -6.77
C GLY A 417 5.37 -25.27 -6.64
N ALA A 418 5.82 -25.90 -7.73
CA ALA A 418 7.10 -26.59 -7.81
C ALA A 418 8.30 -25.66 -7.56
N ALA A 419 8.31 -24.47 -8.15
CA ALA A 419 9.34 -23.45 -7.90
C ALA A 419 9.42 -23.03 -6.43
N ARG A 420 8.25 -22.85 -5.77
CA ARG A 420 8.17 -22.54 -4.34
C ARG A 420 8.70 -23.67 -3.47
N GLN A 421 8.35 -24.92 -3.78
CA GLN A 421 8.82 -26.11 -3.05
C GLN A 421 10.35 -26.25 -3.12
N LEU A 422 10.94 -25.98 -4.29
CA LEU A 422 12.38 -26.02 -4.50
C LEU A 422 13.12 -24.76 -4.02
N GLY A 423 12.40 -23.72 -3.60
CA GLY A 423 12.99 -22.46 -3.13
C GLY A 423 13.67 -21.62 -4.24
N ILE A 424 13.26 -21.79 -5.50
CA ILE A 424 13.81 -21.10 -6.69
C ILE A 424 12.80 -20.14 -7.33
N SER A 425 13.30 -19.24 -8.20
CA SER A 425 12.43 -18.34 -8.93
C SER A 425 11.66 -19.04 -10.04
N ARG A 426 10.48 -18.51 -10.42
CA ARG A 426 9.68 -19.04 -11.55
C ARG A 426 10.47 -19.05 -12.88
N PRO A 427 11.24 -18.01 -13.26
CA PRO A 427 12.11 -18.07 -14.44
C PRO A 427 13.16 -19.19 -14.36
N SER A 428 13.77 -19.41 -13.19
CA SER A 428 14.72 -20.51 -12.99
C SER A 428 14.07 -21.88 -13.19
N MET A 429 12.79 -22.05 -12.75
CA MET A 429 12.05 -23.29 -12.96
C MET A 429 11.74 -23.54 -14.44
N TYR A 430 11.47 -22.51 -15.23
CA TYR A 430 11.29 -22.65 -16.69
C TYR A 430 12.58 -23.13 -17.36
N MET A 431 13.76 -22.59 -16.99
CA MET A 431 15.04 -23.05 -17.53
C MET A 431 15.31 -24.52 -17.21
N LEU A 432 14.99 -24.97 -15.98
CA LEU A 432 15.15 -26.36 -15.58
C LEU A 432 14.20 -27.29 -16.36
N ILE A 433 12.96 -26.86 -16.60
CA ILE A 433 11.97 -27.62 -17.38
C ILE A 433 12.41 -27.75 -18.84
N GLU A 434 12.93 -26.68 -19.46
CA GLU A 434 13.44 -26.71 -20.85
C GLU A 434 14.68 -27.59 -21.00
N ALA A 435 15.53 -27.65 -19.98
CA ALA A 435 16.73 -28.49 -19.97
C ALA A 435 16.43 -29.97 -19.66
N HIS A 436 15.24 -30.30 -19.15
CA HIS A 436 14.92 -31.64 -18.65
C HIS A 436 14.46 -32.58 -19.76
N ALA A 437 15.14 -33.70 -19.95
CA ALA A 437 14.91 -34.63 -21.04
C ALA A 437 13.54 -35.34 -21.04
N GLN A 438 12.89 -35.49 -19.86
CA GLN A 438 11.61 -36.20 -19.72
C GLN A 438 10.38 -35.28 -19.72
N ILE A 439 10.57 -33.96 -19.55
CA ILE A 439 9.46 -33.03 -19.57
C ILE A 439 9.21 -32.54 -20.97
N ARG A 440 8.02 -32.85 -21.51
CA ARG A 440 7.65 -32.53 -22.90
C ARG A 440 6.85 -31.24 -22.97
N THR A 441 7.11 -30.41 -23.98
CA THR A 441 6.24 -29.28 -24.29
C THR A 441 4.99 -29.76 -25.05
N PRO A 442 3.82 -29.12 -24.90
CA PRO A 442 2.59 -29.54 -25.58
C PRO A 442 2.71 -29.63 -27.11
N GLU A 443 3.61 -28.80 -27.68
CA GLU A 443 3.88 -28.79 -29.14
C GLU A 443 4.65 -30.03 -29.60
N GLN A 444 5.36 -30.70 -28.71
CA GLN A 444 6.13 -31.92 -28.99
C GLN A 444 5.28 -33.21 -28.86
N ILE A 445 4.06 -33.08 -28.31
CA ILE A 445 3.18 -34.22 -28.05
C ILE A 445 2.20 -34.41 -29.23
N PRO A 446 2.11 -35.61 -29.82
CA PRO A 446 1.17 -35.87 -30.90
C PRO A 446 -0.29 -35.56 -30.51
N PRO A 447 -1.10 -34.91 -31.34
CA PRO A 447 -2.48 -34.56 -31.02
C PRO A 447 -3.37 -35.73 -30.62
N ALA A 448 -3.07 -36.94 -31.15
CA ALA A 448 -3.76 -38.17 -30.79
C ALA A 448 -3.50 -38.58 -29.33
N GLU A 449 -2.26 -38.43 -28.85
CA GLU A 449 -1.87 -38.71 -27.47
C GLU A 449 -2.53 -37.72 -26.48
N ILE A 450 -2.60 -36.42 -26.84
CA ILE A 450 -3.29 -35.41 -26.04
C ILE A 450 -4.79 -35.75 -25.94
N ARG A 451 -5.46 -36.12 -27.03
CA ARG A 451 -6.87 -36.52 -26.99
C ARG A 451 -7.11 -37.76 -26.14
N ALA A 452 -6.23 -38.75 -26.24
CA ALA A 452 -6.30 -39.96 -25.41
C ALA A 452 -6.10 -39.64 -23.92
N ALA A 453 -5.18 -38.75 -23.58
CA ALA A 453 -4.95 -38.32 -22.21
C ALA A 453 -6.14 -37.49 -21.64
N VAL A 454 -6.75 -36.62 -22.44
CA VAL A 454 -7.96 -35.85 -22.05
C VAL A 454 -9.14 -36.82 -21.80
N ALA A 455 -9.36 -37.81 -22.66
CA ALA A 455 -10.40 -38.83 -22.48
C ALA A 455 -10.18 -39.68 -21.21
N ARG A 456 -8.93 -40.10 -20.93
CA ARG A 456 -8.56 -40.90 -19.73
C ARG A 456 -8.64 -40.10 -18.42
N SER A 457 -8.44 -38.78 -18.48
CA SER A 457 -8.49 -37.91 -17.34
C SER A 457 -9.89 -37.35 -17.02
N ASN A 458 -10.94 -37.76 -17.74
CA ASN A 458 -12.29 -37.20 -17.66
C ASN A 458 -12.29 -35.65 -17.71
N GLY A 459 -11.43 -35.06 -18.54
CA GLY A 459 -11.31 -33.62 -18.71
C GLY A 459 -10.59 -32.90 -17.56
N ARG A 460 -10.03 -33.57 -16.55
CA ARG A 460 -9.25 -32.97 -15.48
C ARG A 460 -7.86 -32.61 -15.97
N LEU A 461 -7.58 -31.30 -16.10
CA LEU A 461 -6.36 -30.80 -16.69
C LEU A 461 -5.09 -31.25 -15.93
N GLU A 462 -5.15 -31.30 -14.62
CA GLU A 462 -4.03 -31.70 -13.75
C GLU A 462 -3.64 -33.17 -13.96
N THR A 463 -4.61 -34.06 -14.01
CA THR A 463 -4.40 -35.48 -14.31
C THR A 463 -3.89 -35.68 -15.74
N CYS A 464 -4.39 -34.89 -16.69
CA CYS A 464 -3.94 -34.90 -18.07
C CYS A 464 -2.48 -34.43 -18.21
N ALA A 465 -2.10 -33.36 -17.47
CA ALA A 465 -0.75 -32.81 -17.41
C ALA A 465 0.25 -33.85 -16.85
N ALA A 466 -0.11 -34.55 -15.78
CA ALA A 466 0.70 -35.61 -15.20
C ALA A 466 0.87 -36.82 -16.18
N LEU A 467 -0.19 -37.24 -16.84
CA LEU A 467 -0.14 -38.31 -17.84
C LEU A 467 0.76 -37.99 -19.06
N LEU A 468 0.80 -36.72 -19.44
CA LEU A 468 1.58 -36.24 -20.58
C LEU A 468 2.97 -35.73 -20.19
N GLN A 469 3.30 -35.71 -18.88
CA GLN A 469 4.54 -35.11 -18.32
C GLN A 469 4.81 -33.70 -18.89
N THR A 470 3.79 -32.84 -18.84
CA THR A 470 3.84 -31.48 -19.36
C THR A 470 3.25 -30.47 -18.37
N PRO A 471 3.79 -29.26 -18.25
CA PRO A 471 3.25 -28.26 -17.35
C PRO A 471 1.78 -27.93 -17.64
N SER A 472 0.94 -27.93 -16.60
CA SER A 472 -0.51 -27.74 -16.70
C SER A 472 -0.91 -26.40 -17.33
N GLU A 473 -0.14 -25.33 -17.10
CA GLU A 473 -0.37 -23.99 -17.67
C GLU A 473 -0.07 -23.96 -19.18
N ALA A 474 0.99 -24.66 -19.63
CA ALA A 474 1.34 -24.80 -21.04
C ALA A 474 0.27 -25.63 -21.80
N LEU A 475 -0.14 -26.74 -21.21
CA LEU A 475 -1.17 -27.59 -21.76
C LEU A 475 -2.52 -26.85 -21.90
N ARG A 476 -2.92 -26.07 -20.88
CA ARG A 476 -4.14 -25.26 -20.93
C ARG A 476 -4.10 -24.23 -22.06
N ARG A 477 -2.96 -23.60 -22.29
CA ARG A 477 -2.76 -22.59 -23.35
C ARG A 477 -2.85 -23.27 -24.74
N TYR A 478 -2.25 -24.44 -24.86
CA TYR A 478 -2.26 -25.22 -26.11
C TYR A 478 -3.67 -25.71 -26.46
N LEU A 479 -4.41 -26.26 -25.50
CA LEU A 479 -5.79 -26.72 -25.72
C LEU A 479 -6.73 -25.56 -26.11
N ARG A 480 -6.53 -24.36 -25.57
CA ARG A 480 -7.28 -23.16 -25.99
C ARG A 480 -7.00 -22.73 -27.44
N LYS A 481 -5.78 -22.96 -27.93
CA LYS A 481 -5.43 -22.66 -29.34
C LYS A 481 -6.06 -23.64 -30.35
N LEU A 482 -6.29 -24.87 -29.92
CA LEU A 482 -6.90 -25.89 -30.77
C LEU A 482 -8.43 -25.72 -30.98
N GLY A 483 -9.07 -24.82 -30.18
CA GLY A 483 -10.51 -24.59 -30.22
C GLY A 483 -11.34 -25.73 -29.61
N PRO A 484 -12.65 -25.56 -29.37
CA PRO A 484 -13.53 -26.65 -28.97
C PRO A 484 -13.61 -27.64 -30.13
N GLY A 485 -12.91 -28.76 -29.98
CA GLY A 485 -13.07 -29.90 -30.90
C GLY A 485 -14.45 -30.55 -30.73
N PRO A 486 -14.97 -31.25 -31.75
CA PRO A 486 -16.25 -31.90 -31.74
C PRO A 486 -16.40 -32.96 -30.66
#